data_947bdaa8a181adb40be4a5a54a6411ca
#
_entry.id   947bdaa8a181adb40be4a5a54a6411ca
#
_cell.length_a   1.000
_cell.length_b   1.000
_cell.length_c   1.000
_cell.angle_alpha   90.00
_cell.angle_beta   90.00
_cell.angle_gamma   90.00
#
_symmetry.space_group_name_H-M   'P 1'
#
loop_
_entity.id
_entity.type
_entity.pdbx_description
1 polymer ?
#
loop_
_entity_poly.entity_id
_entity_poly.type
_entity_poly.pdbx_seq_one_letter_code
_entity_poly.pdbx_strand_id
1 'polypeptide(L)'
;MSLNNKTAAELSLMLKNKEISAVELTKDVFSQIANVEDKIGAYVTLCEESAVAAAQKVDEKRANGEQLSELAGIPIAVKDNLCTDGILTTCSSKMLYNFVPPYNATVVDKIYKNDMIVTDRKSVV
;
A
#
# COMPACT_ATOMS: atom_id res chain seq x y z
N MET A 1 -16.95 7.99 9.18
CA MET A 1 -16.22 8.90 8.27
C MET A 1 -15.13 8.13 7.55
N SER A 2 -15.09 8.22 6.25
CA SER A 2 -14.14 7.42 5.46
C SER A 2 -12.73 8.01 5.53
N LEU A 3 -11.76 7.22 5.96
CA LEU A 3 -10.37 7.64 6.06
C LEU A 3 -9.72 7.83 4.69
N ASN A 4 -10.20 7.13 3.68
CA ASN A 4 -9.64 7.20 2.32
C ASN A 4 -9.90 8.52 1.60
N ASN A 5 -10.75 9.39 2.14
CA ASN A 5 -11.01 10.72 1.60
C ASN A 5 -10.06 11.80 2.15
N LYS A 6 -9.18 11.43 3.07
CA LYS A 6 -8.20 12.35 3.65
C LYS A 6 -6.91 12.37 2.85
N THR A 7 -6.21 13.50 2.93
CA THR A 7 -4.88 13.61 2.29
C THR A 7 -3.83 12.79 3.06
N ALA A 8 -2.72 12.46 2.39
CA ALA A 8 -1.62 11.77 3.04
C ALA A 8 -1.06 12.56 4.23
N ALA A 9 -1.02 13.89 4.15
CA ALA A 9 -0.56 14.75 5.23
C ALA A 9 -1.49 14.65 6.46
N GLU A 10 -2.81 14.69 6.25
CA GLU A 10 -3.79 14.52 7.31
C GLU A 10 -3.69 13.15 7.97
N LEU A 11 -3.57 12.09 7.16
CA LEU A 11 -3.44 10.72 7.66
C LEU A 11 -2.14 10.52 8.42
N SER A 12 -1.04 11.10 7.94
CA SER A 12 0.26 11.07 8.62
C SER A 12 0.16 11.66 10.03
N LEU A 13 -0.50 12.81 10.17
CA LEU A 13 -0.71 13.46 11.45
C LEU A 13 -1.58 12.61 12.38
N MET A 14 -2.67 12.04 11.87
CA MET A 14 -3.55 11.16 12.63
C MET A 14 -2.84 9.91 13.14
N LEU A 15 -2.01 9.30 12.30
CA LEU A 15 -1.19 8.14 12.68
C LEU A 15 -0.17 8.51 13.76
N LYS A 16 0.49 9.65 13.61
CA LYS A 16 1.48 10.15 14.57
C LYS A 16 0.85 10.42 15.92
N ASN A 17 -0.35 10.99 15.93
CA ASN A 17 -1.10 11.29 17.15
C ASN A 17 -1.83 10.07 17.74
N LYS A 18 -1.70 8.91 17.08
CA LYS A 18 -2.36 7.66 17.48
C LYS A 18 -3.90 7.75 17.49
N GLU A 19 -4.47 8.64 16.68
CA GLU A 19 -5.92 8.74 16.49
C GLU A 19 -6.46 7.57 15.69
N ILE A 20 -5.65 7.03 14.77
CA ILE A 20 -5.95 5.83 13.98
C ILE A 20 -4.73 4.92 13.95
N SER A 21 -4.95 3.62 13.69
CA SER A 21 -3.86 2.68 13.45
C SER A 21 -3.62 2.49 11.95
N ALA A 22 -2.43 2.02 11.58
CA ALA A 22 -2.13 1.67 10.20
C ALA A 22 -3.03 0.52 9.71
N VAL A 23 -3.35 -0.43 10.57
CA VAL A 23 -4.27 -1.53 10.25
C VAL A 23 -5.67 -1.01 9.95
N GLU A 24 -6.20 -0.10 10.76
CA GLU A 24 -7.52 0.50 10.53
C GLU A 24 -7.58 1.24 9.20
N LEU A 25 -6.56 2.04 8.90
CA LEU A 25 -6.45 2.77 7.64
C LEU A 25 -6.39 1.82 6.44
N THR A 26 -5.57 0.78 6.52
CA THR A 26 -5.43 -0.21 5.45
C THR A 26 -6.75 -0.95 5.21
N LYS A 27 -7.44 -1.36 6.25
CA LYS A 27 -8.75 -2.02 6.14
C LYS A 27 -9.80 -1.11 5.52
N ASP A 28 -9.81 0.17 5.87
CA ASP A 28 -10.73 1.14 5.28
C ASP A 28 -10.49 1.29 3.77
N VAL A 29 -9.24 1.35 3.35
CA VAL A 29 -8.87 1.40 1.93
C VAL A 29 -9.37 0.17 1.18
N PHE A 30 -9.16 -1.03 1.71
CA PHE A 30 -9.64 -2.26 1.06
C PHE A 30 -11.17 -2.37 1.06
N SER A 31 -11.83 -1.87 2.08
CA SER A 31 -13.30 -1.77 2.11
C SER A 31 -13.81 -0.89 0.97
N GLN A 32 -13.17 0.25 0.75
CA GLN A 32 -13.54 1.14 -0.35
C GLN A 32 -13.25 0.50 -1.71
N ILE A 33 -12.12 -0.19 -1.85
CA ILE A 33 -11.80 -0.94 -3.08
C ILE A 33 -12.89 -1.96 -3.39
N ALA A 34 -13.31 -2.73 -2.40
CA ALA A 34 -14.37 -3.72 -2.58
C ALA A 34 -15.69 -3.10 -3.04
N ASN A 35 -15.98 -1.87 -2.63
CA ASN A 35 -17.22 -1.18 -3.01
C ASN A 35 -17.20 -0.62 -4.43
N VAL A 36 -16.05 -0.25 -4.96
CA VAL A 36 -15.96 0.51 -6.22
C VAL A 36 -15.19 -0.18 -7.34
N GLU A 37 -14.35 -1.18 -7.04
CA GLU A 37 -13.42 -1.77 -8.01
C GLU A 37 -14.14 -2.41 -9.20
N ASP A 38 -15.25 -3.08 -8.97
CA ASP A 38 -16.06 -3.70 -10.04
C ASP A 38 -16.52 -2.68 -11.10
N LYS A 39 -16.66 -1.42 -10.68
CA LYS A 39 -17.09 -0.33 -11.56
C LYS A 39 -15.92 0.39 -12.22
N ILE A 40 -14.78 0.44 -11.55
CA ILE A 40 -13.64 1.26 -11.96
C ILE A 40 -12.55 0.41 -12.63
N GLY A 41 -12.26 -0.80 -12.11
CA GLY A 41 -11.21 -1.67 -12.65
C GLY A 41 -9.82 -1.05 -12.60
N ALA A 42 -9.52 -0.29 -11.54
CA ALA A 42 -8.27 0.47 -11.44
C ALA A 42 -7.06 -0.38 -11.07
N TYR A 43 -7.26 -1.53 -10.43
CA TYR A 43 -6.19 -2.34 -9.86
C TYR A 43 -6.02 -3.66 -10.62
N VAL A 44 -4.78 -4.04 -10.84
CA VAL A 44 -4.42 -5.30 -11.51
C VAL A 44 -4.26 -6.43 -10.49
N THR A 45 -3.58 -6.15 -9.38
CA THR A 45 -3.30 -7.11 -8.32
C THR A 45 -3.52 -6.46 -6.96
N LEU A 46 -4.33 -7.09 -6.12
CA LEU A 46 -4.56 -6.66 -4.74
C LEU A 46 -3.64 -7.44 -3.80
N CYS A 47 -3.05 -6.75 -2.83
CA CYS A 47 -2.08 -7.30 -1.88
C CYS A 47 -2.60 -7.18 -0.44
N GLU A 48 -3.86 -7.55 -0.20
CA GLU A 48 -4.52 -7.33 1.08
C GLU A 48 -3.78 -7.98 2.26
N GLU A 49 -3.46 -9.25 2.15
CA GLU A 49 -2.79 -9.97 3.24
C GLU A 49 -1.43 -9.37 3.60
N SER A 50 -0.60 -9.08 2.60
CA SER A 50 0.70 -8.47 2.83
C SER A 50 0.60 -7.04 3.32
N ALA A 51 -0.39 -6.29 2.85
CA ALA A 51 -0.65 -4.92 3.30
C ALA A 51 -1.06 -4.88 4.77
N VAL A 52 -1.97 -5.75 5.18
CA VAL A 52 -2.40 -5.84 6.59
C VAL A 52 -1.25 -6.27 7.49
N ALA A 53 -0.45 -7.26 7.07
CA ALA A 53 0.73 -7.68 7.82
C ALA A 53 1.76 -6.55 7.97
N ALA A 54 2.01 -5.78 6.91
CA ALA A 54 2.91 -4.62 6.96
C ALA A 54 2.36 -3.53 7.89
N ALA A 55 1.05 -3.29 7.85
CA ALA A 55 0.38 -2.32 8.73
C ALA A 55 0.51 -2.73 10.20
N GLN A 56 0.36 -4.01 10.50
CA GLN A 56 0.56 -4.52 11.87
C GLN A 56 1.98 -4.27 12.36
N LYS A 57 2.99 -4.49 11.52
CA LYS A 57 4.38 -4.21 11.86
C LYS A 57 4.62 -2.73 12.15
N VAL A 58 4.01 -1.84 11.38
CA VAL A 58 4.11 -0.40 11.62
C VAL A 58 3.48 -0.02 12.96
N ASP A 59 2.32 -0.56 13.27
CA ASP A 59 1.65 -0.32 14.55
C ASP A 59 2.48 -0.83 15.73
N GLU A 60 3.10 -2.01 15.60
CA GLU A 60 4.01 -2.56 16.62
C GLU A 60 5.22 -1.65 16.84
N LYS A 61 5.84 -1.14 15.77
CA LYS A 61 6.96 -0.21 15.87
C LYS A 61 6.56 1.08 16.60
N ARG A 62 5.38 1.61 16.31
CA ARG A 62 4.86 2.80 17.02
C ARG A 62 4.60 2.53 18.49
N ALA A 63 4.05 1.36 18.82
CA ALA A 63 3.79 0.95 20.19
C ALA A 63 5.09 0.80 20.99
N ASN A 64 6.18 0.38 20.32
CA ASN A 64 7.50 0.26 20.93
C ASN A 64 8.25 1.59 21.05
N GLY A 65 7.68 2.68 20.55
CA GLY A 65 8.27 4.00 20.62
C GLY A 65 9.34 4.27 19.56
N GLU A 66 9.45 3.46 18.53
CA GLU A 66 10.38 3.68 17.42
C GLU A 66 10.02 4.95 16.65
N GLN A 67 11.04 5.69 16.24
CA GLN A 67 10.86 6.86 15.41
C GLN A 67 10.69 6.42 13.96
N LEU A 68 9.50 6.66 13.40
CA LEU A 68 9.16 6.29 12.04
C LEU A 68 9.13 7.51 11.12
N SER A 69 9.26 7.25 9.82
CA SER A 69 9.07 8.27 8.78
C SER A 69 7.66 8.87 8.85
N GLU A 70 7.50 10.08 8.37
CA GLU A 70 6.18 10.73 8.26
C GLU A 70 5.22 9.96 7.35
N LEU A 71 5.74 9.16 6.44
CA LEU A 71 4.96 8.35 5.50
C LEU A 71 4.64 6.95 6.03
N ALA A 72 5.15 6.57 7.20
CA ALA A 72 4.95 5.24 7.75
C ALA A 72 3.45 4.95 7.99
N GLY A 73 3.00 3.83 7.44
CA GLY A 73 1.59 3.41 7.53
C GLY A 73 0.67 4.01 6.48
N ILE A 74 1.17 4.86 5.60
CA ILE A 74 0.36 5.45 4.52
C ILE A 74 0.17 4.43 3.40
N PRO A 75 -1.07 4.11 3.00
CA PRO A 75 -1.32 3.20 1.89
C PRO A 75 -0.94 3.84 0.55
N ILE A 76 -0.36 3.04 -0.33
CA ILE A 76 0.03 3.49 -1.66
C ILE A 76 -0.26 2.41 -2.70
N ALA A 77 -0.78 2.82 -3.84
CA ALA A 77 -0.89 1.97 -5.03
C ALA A 77 0.38 2.11 -5.87
N VAL A 78 0.96 0.99 -6.26
CA VAL A 78 2.17 0.96 -7.09
C VAL A 78 1.78 0.58 -8.51
N LYS A 79 2.30 1.32 -9.49
CA LYS A 79 2.02 1.03 -10.88
C LYS A 79 2.58 -0.33 -11.29
N ASP A 80 1.87 -1.07 -12.14
CA ASP A 80 2.22 -2.44 -12.54
C ASP A 80 3.47 -2.52 -13.44
N ASN A 81 4.12 -1.41 -13.76
CA ASN A 81 5.39 -1.37 -14.46
C ASN A 81 6.60 -1.20 -13.52
N LEU A 82 6.38 -1.10 -12.22
CA LEU A 82 7.45 -1.01 -11.21
C LEU A 82 7.68 -2.39 -10.62
N CYS A 83 8.86 -2.95 -10.84
CA CYS A 83 9.20 -4.27 -10.33
C CYS A 83 9.14 -4.30 -8.81
N THR A 84 8.44 -5.27 -8.26
CA THR A 84 8.30 -5.50 -6.83
C THR A 84 8.59 -6.97 -6.55
N ASP A 85 9.59 -7.23 -5.73
CA ASP A 85 10.02 -8.59 -5.41
C ASP A 85 8.87 -9.42 -4.84
N GLY A 86 8.65 -10.59 -5.44
CA GLY A 86 7.63 -11.53 -4.99
C GLY A 86 6.19 -11.15 -5.36
N ILE A 87 5.96 -10.06 -6.08
CA ILE A 87 4.61 -9.61 -6.47
C ILE A 87 4.51 -9.56 -7.99
N LEU A 88 3.41 -10.08 -8.53
CA LEU A 88 3.15 -10.09 -9.97
C LEU A 88 3.26 -8.68 -10.56
N THR A 89 4.12 -8.53 -11.57
CA THR A 89 4.39 -7.28 -12.26
C THR A 89 4.29 -7.52 -13.76
N THR A 90 3.18 -7.11 -14.38
CA THR A 90 2.88 -7.48 -15.77
C THR A 90 3.11 -6.37 -16.79
N CYS A 91 3.24 -5.13 -16.35
CA CYS A 91 3.29 -3.95 -17.24
C CYS A 91 2.10 -3.91 -18.22
N SER A 92 0.99 -4.54 -17.84
CA SER A 92 -0.20 -4.75 -18.69
C SER A 92 0.15 -5.50 -20.01
N SER A 93 1.20 -6.30 -20.00
CA SER A 93 1.68 -7.07 -21.16
C SER A 93 1.30 -8.55 -21.04
N LYS A 94 0.77 -9.10 -22.11
CA LYS A 94 0.49 -10.54 -22.18
C LYS A 94 1.74 -11.40 -22.09
N MET A 95 2.90 -10.88 -22.49
CA MET A 95 4.17 -11.60 -22.39
C MET A 95 4.62 -11.74 -20.93
N LEU A 96 4.21 -10.81 -20.06
CA LEU A 96 4.60 -10.77 -18.65
C LEU A 96 3.45 -11.18 -17.72
N TYR A 97 2.41 -11.83 -18.24
CA TYR A 97 1.21 -12.12 -17.45
C TYR A 97 1.46 -12.89 -16.15
N ASN A 98 2.55 -13.64 -16.09
CA ASN A 98 2.94 -14.44 -14.92
C ASN A 98 4.31 -14.04 -14.36
N PHE A 99 4.81 -12.87 -14.72
CA PHE A 99 6.14 -12.43 -14.27
C PHE A 99 6.09 -11.96 -12.83
N VAL A 100 6.86 -12.63 -11.97
CA VAL A 100 7.09 -12.25 -10.58
C VAL A 100 8.57 -11.87 -10.43
N PRO A 101 8.91 -10.58 -10.30
CA PRO A 101 10.31 -10.17 -10.23
C PRO A 101 11.00 -10.69 -8.97
N PRO A 102 12.30 -11.05 -9.06
CA PRO A 102 13.11 -11.38 -7.88
C PRO A 102 13.81 -10.16 -7.28
N TYR A 103 13.42 -8.95 -7.66
CA TYR A 103 14.02 -7.71 -7.20
C TYR A 103 12.99 -6.57 -7.16
N ASN A 104 13.33 -5.50 -6.45
CA ASN A 104 12.52 -4.27 -6.40
C ASN A 104 13.11 -3.19 -7.30
N ALA A 105 12.25 -2.38 -7.94
CA ALA A 105 12.68 -1.10 -8.50
C ALA A 105 13.15 -0.17 -7.37
N THR A 106 14.04 0.76 -7.69
CA THR A 106 14.60 1.67 -6.68
C THR A 106 13.54 2.45 -5.91
N VAL A 107 12.49 2.92 -6.60
CA VAL A 107 11.38 3.63 -5.94
C VAL A 107 10.62 2.73 -4.98
N VAL A 108 10.49 1.45 -5.30
CA VAL A 108 9.82 0.47 -4.43
C VAL A 108 10.64 0.23 -3.16
N ASP A 109 11.97 0.12 -3.28
CA ASP A 109 12.84 0.03 -2.10
C ASP A 109 12.68 1.23 -1.18
N LYS A 110 12.56 2.43 -1.74
CA LYS A 110 12.35 3.66 -0.95
C LYS A 110 10.98 3.66 -0.27
N ILE A 111 9.95 3.15 -0.93
CA ILE A 111 8.61 2.99 -0.35
C ILE A 111 8.68 2.08 0.89
N TYR A 112 9.33 0.94 0.78
CA TYR A 112 9.47 0.00 1.91
C TYR A 112 10.34 0.56 3.03
N LYS A 113 11.41 1.29 2.72
CA LYS A 113 12.26 1.94 3.73
C LYS A 113 11.52 2.98 4.55
N ASN A 114 10.49 3.60 3.99
CA ASN A 114 9.65 4.57 4.69
C ASN A 114 8.44 3.93 5.38
N ASP A 115 8.36 2.59 5.40
CA ASP A 115 7.27 1.83 6.00
C ASP A 115 5.89 2.19 5.45
N MET A 116 5.82 2.58 4.18
CA MET A 116 4.55 2.75 3.48
C MET A 116 3.91 1.40 3.20
N ILE A 117 2.60 1.38 3.09
CA ILE A 117 1.84 0.16 2.87
C ILE A 117 1.47 0.03 1.40
N VAL A 118 2.04 -0.94 0.70
CA VAL A 118 1.68 -1.24 -0.70
C VAL A 118 0.39 -2.05 -0.69
N THR A 119 -0.71 -1.44 -1.14
CA THR A 119 -2.03 -2.07 -1.14
C THR A 119 -2.29 -2.90 -2.37
N ASP A 120 -1.73 -2.49 -3.50
CA ASP A 120 -2.08 -3.08 -4.78
C ASP A 120 -1.15 -2.62 -5.91
N ARG A 121 -1.40 -3.20 -7.09
CA ARG A 121 -0.75 -2.83 -8.35
C ARG A 121 -1.78 -2.14 -9.23
N LYS A 122 -1.49 -0.94 -9.65
CA LYS A 122 -2.40 -0.13 -10.48
C LYS A 122 -2.05 -0.27 -11.95
N SER A 123 -3.08 -0.52 -12.79
CA SER A 123 -2.92 -0.43 -14.23
C SER A 123 -3.07 1.03 -14.70
N VAL A 124 -2.49 1.32 -15.85
CA VAL A 124 -2.74 2.57 -16.57
C VAL A 124 -3.63 2.24 -17.75
N VAL A 125 -4.74 2.87 -17.76
CA VAL A 125 -5.62 2.84 -18.92
C VAL A 125 -5.37 4.08 -19.74
#